data_02e905db91bd6cea17cb021ba8d31125
#
_entry.id   02e905db91bd6cea17cb021ba8d31125
#
_cell.length_a   1.000
_cell.length_b   1.000
_cell.length_c   1.000
_cell.angle_alpha   90.00
_cell.angle_beta   90.00
_cell.angle_gamma   90.00
#
_symmetry.space_group_name_H-M   'P 1'
#
loop_
_entity.id
_entity.type
_entity.pdbx_description
1 polymer ?
#
loop_
_entity_poly.entity_id
_entity_poly.type
_entity_poly.pdbx_seq_one_letter_code
_entity_poly.pdbx_strand_id
1 'polypeptide(L)'
;MKLTIVRRMLVNLAFAVMLMTLLPTAYGQSCSLARAAGKYAFNDSGTVIGVGPRVATGIFTLDAAGNLVNGKATSSLNGQIAGEAFSGPYTVNSDCTGTFALNVFDPSGNLLFTAKLNLAWDDNMRELRFIFTSVALPDGTPLTPVINGDARKLVP
;
A
#
# COMPACT_ATOMS: atom_id res chain seq x y z
N MET A 1 -12.52 -66.38 0.18
CA MET A 1 -12.52 -65.35 -0.88
C MET A 1 -13.22 -64.03 -0.49
N LYS A 2 -14.23 -63.99 0.36
CA LYS A 2 -14.95 -62.75 0.78
C LYS A 2 -14.14 -61.86 1.73
N LEU A 3 -13.31 -62.40 2.61
CA LEU A 3 -12.54 -61.62 3.61
C LEU A 3 -11.44 -60.78 3.00
N THR A 4 -10.83 -61.21 1.90
CA THR A 4 -9.73 -60.50 1.21
C THR A 4 -10.23 -59.28 0.44
N ILE A 5 -11.48 -59.33 -0.06
CA ILE A 5 -12.09 -58.19 -0.80
C ILE A 5 -12.46 -57.08 0.18
N VAL A 6 -13.05 -57.42 1.34
CA VAL A 6 -13.41 -56.41 2.37
C VAL A 6 -12.15 -55.70 2.93
N ARG A 7 -11.06 -56.43 3.15
CA ARG A 7 -9.79 -55.86 3.64
C ARG A 7 -9.18 -54.92 2.62
N ARG A 8 -9.23 -55.24 1.31
CA ARG A 8 -8.74 -54.34 0.25
C ARG A 8 -9.61 -53.09 0.11
N MET A 9 -10.95 -53.19 0.25
CA MET A 9 -11.83 -52.01 0.23
C MET A 9 -11.58 -51.09 1.42
N LEU A 10 -11.37 -51.60 2.62
CA LEU A 10 -11.09 -50.83 3.81
C LEU A 10 -9.74 -50.08 3.72
N VAL A 11 -8.70 -50.70 3.16
CA VAL A 11 -7.40 -50.10 2.98
C VAL A 11 -7.47 -48.97 1.94
N ASN A 12 -8.17 -49.16 0.83
CA ASN A 12 -8.34 -48.15 -0.19
C ASN A 12 -9.20 -46.97 0.29
N LEU A 13 -10.22 -47.20 1.13
CA LEU A 13 -11.03 -46.14 1.73
C LEU A 13 -10.21 -45.31 2.73
N ALA A 14 -9.39 -45.96 3.56
CA ALA A 14 -8.51 -45.29 4.51
C ALA A 14 -7.46 -44.39 3.79
N PHE A 15 -6.91 -44.86 2.66
CA PHE A 15 -5.95 -44.12 1.85
C PHE A 15 -6.60 -42.89 1.17
N ALA A 16 -7.84 -43.02 0.69
CA ALA A 16 -8.60 -41.92 0.08
C ALA A 16 -8.95 -40.82 1.11
N VAL A 17 -9.31 -41.20 2.35
CA VAL A 17 -9.60 -40.26 3.43
C VAL A 17 -8.32 -39.53 3.86
N MET A 18 -7.17 -40.20 3.90
CA MET A 18 -5.90 -39.61 4.28
C MET A 18 -5.38 -38.61 3.22
N LEU A 19 -5.68 -38.82 1.93
CA LEU A 19 -5.32 -37.86 0.86
C LEU A 19 -6.15 -36.57 0.93
N MET A 20 -7.39 -36.61 1.40
CA MET A 20 -8.26 -35.41 1.51
C MET A 20 -7.85 -34.46 2.62
N THR A 21 -7.09 -34.91 3.62
CA THR A 21 -6.60 -34.04 4.72
C THR A 21 -5.33 -33.27 4.38
N LEU A 22 -4.69 -33.57 3.24
CA LEU A 22 -3.46 -32.92 2.79
C LEU A 22 -3.68 -31.80 1.76
N LEU A 23 -4.93 -31.43 1.47
CA LEU A 23 -5.19 -30.26 0.64
C LEU A 23 -4.74 -29.02 1.45
N PRO A 24 -3.65 -28.33 1.07
CA PRO A 24 -3.33 -27.06 1.70
C PRO A 24 -4.53 -26.14 1.44
N THR A 25 -5.20 -25.72 2.50
CA THR A 25 -6.12 -24.59 2.41
C THR A 25 -5.25 -23.41 1.95
N ALA A 26 -5.35 -23.06 0.69
CA ALA A 26 -4.77 -21.84 0.18
C ALA A 26 -5.53 -20.67 0.85
N TYR A 27 -5.14 -20.34 2.08
CA TYR A 27 -5.52 -19.07 2.68
C TYR A 27 -4.85 -18.01 1.81
N GLY A 28 -5.61 -17.40 0.93
CA GLY A 28 -5.20 -16.17 0.29
C GLY A 28 -4.74 -15.23 1.40
N GLN A 29 -3.45 -14.87 1.40
CA GLN A 29 -2.91 -14.02 2.46
C GLN A 29 -3.62 -12.68 2.37
N SER A 30 -4.57 -12.43 3.29
CA SER A 30 -5.31 -11.18 3.35
C SER A 30 -4.37 -10.00 3.55
N CYS A 31 -4.63 -8.89 2.87
CA CYS A 31 -3.88 -7.66 3.07
C CYS A 31 -4.10 -7.13 4.49
N SER A 32 -3.06 -6.60 5.11
CA SER A 32 -3.09 -6.11 6.48
C SER A 32 -2.00 -5.07 6.74
N LEU A 33 -2.15 -4.27 7.81
CA LEU A 33 -1.13 -3.31 8.25
C LEU A 33 0.22 -3.97 8.49
N ALA A 34 0.25 -5.15 9.12
CA ALA A 34 1.48 -5.87 9.38
C ALA A 34 2.22 -6.28 8.11
N ARG A 35 1.48 -6.68 7.07
CA ARG A 35 2.07 -7.01 5.76
C ARG A 35 2.48 -5.78 4.96
N ALA A 36 1.75 -4.65 5.11
CA ALA A 36 2.12 -3.38 4.50
C ALA A 36 3.36 -2.77 5.13
N ALA A 37 3.61 -3.01 6.42
CA ALA A 37 4.73 -2.42 7.15
C ALA A 37 6.07 -2.67 6.46
N GLY A 38 6.90 -1.61 6.35
CA GLY A 38 8.21 -1.64 5.71
C GLY A 38 8.59 -0.30 5.10
N LYS A 39 9.80 -0.23 4.55
CA LYS A 39 10.32 0.95 3.86
C LYS A 39 10.01 0.86 2.36
N TYR A 40 9.59 1.97 1.78
CA TYR A 40 9.22 2.10 0.37
C TYR A 40 10.01 3.20 -0.32
N ALA A 41 10.31 3.01 -1.60
CA ALA A 41 10.64 4.08 -2.53
C ALA A 41 9.43 4.34 -3.43
N PHE A 42 9.18 5.60 -3.79
CA PHE A 42 8.02 5.99 -4.57
C PHE A 42 8.35 7.04 -5.62
N ASN A 43 7.48 7.15 -6.60
CA ASN A 43 7.34 8.29 -7.49
C ASN A 43 5.88 8.66 -7.68
N ASP A 44 5.61 9.94 -7.89
CA ASP A 44 4.32 10.44 -8.34
C ASP A 44 4.48 11.38 -9.53
N SER A 45 3.41 11.48 -10.33
CA SER A 45 3.35 12.44 -11.43
C SER A 45 1.91 12.83 -11.73
N GLY A 46 1.73 14.01 -12.28
CA GLY A 46 0.42 14.53 -12.66
C GLY A 46 0.38 16.03 -12.74
N THR A 47 -0.78 16.60 -12.43
CA THR A 47 -1.03 18.04 -12.50
C THR A 47 -1.89 18.49 -11.33
N VAL A 48 -1.61 19.63 -10.76
CA VAL A 48 -2.52 20.37 -9.89
C VAL A 48 -3.21 21.43 -10.77
N ILE A 49 -4.51 21.28 -10.98
CA ILE A 49 -5.30 22.17 -11.86
C ILE A 49 -5.19 23.59 -11.36
N GLY A 50 -4.87 24.53 -12.26
CA GLY A 50 -4.67 25.95 -11.93
C GLY A 50 -3.32 26.30 -11.36
N VAL A 51 -2.43 25.31 -11.08
CA VAL A 51 -1.07 25.51 -10.56
C VAL A 51 -0.02 25.04 -11.57
N GLY A 52 -0.10 23.77 -12.02
CA GLY A 52 0.83 23.24 -13.00
C GLY A 52 1.18 21.76 -12.80
N PRO A 53 2.08 21.22 -13.65
CA PRO A 53 2.54 19.84 -13.56
C PRO A 53 3.34 19.62 -12.27
N ARG A 54 3.16 18.42 -11.67
CA ARG A 54 3.90 17.94 -10.51
C ARG A 54 4.56 16.60 -10.81
N VAL A 55 5.78 16.44 -10.33
CA VAL A 55 6.46 15.15 -10.19
C VAL A 55 7.18 15.12 -8.83
N ALA A 56 7.23 13.97 -8.21
CA ALA A 56 8.02 13.79 -6.99
C ALA A 56 8.60 12.37 -6.92
N THR A 57 9.70 12.24 -6.21
CA THR A 57 10.30 10.95 -5.86
C THR A 57 10.83 10.98 -4.44
N GLY A 58 10.81 9.84 -3.76
CA GLY A 58 11.27 9.79 -2.38
C GLY A 58 11.14 8.43 -1.72
N ILE A 59 11.19 8.45 -0.40
CA ILE A 59 11.07 7.27 0.44
C ILE A 59 10.15 7.55 1.62
N PHE A 60 9.52 6.49 2.15
CA PHE A 60 8.77 6.53 3.40
C PHE A 60 8.79 5.17 4.09
N THR A 61 8.35 5.13 5.34
CA THR A 61 8.18 3.90 6.12
C THR A 61 6.74 3.78 6.58
N LEU A 62 6.13 2.62 6.38
CA LEU A 62 4.85 2.23 6.97
C LEU A 62 5.13 1.40 8.22
N ASP A 63 4.53 1.76 9.36
CA ASP A 63 4.58 0.94 10.57
C ASP A 63 3.36 0.01 10.66
N ALA A 64 3.43 -1.02 11.50
CA ALA A 64 2.33 -1.95 11.69
C ALA A 64 1.16 -1.37 12.52
N ALA A 65 1.31 -0.16 13.07
CA ALA A 65 0.28 0.55 13.82
C ALA A 65 -0.60 1.46 12.94
N GLY A 66 -0.31 1.53 11.62
CA GLY A 66 -1.09 2.32 10.67
C GLY A 66 -0.57 3.74 10.49
N ASN A 67 0.72 3.99 10.70
CA ASN A 67 1.32 5.29 10.46
C ASN A 67 2.35 5.23 9.34
N LEU A 68 2.29 6.21 8.44
CA LEU A 68 3.37 6.57 7.54
C LEU A 68 4.29 7.54 8.27
N VAL A 69 5.56 7.17 8.40
CA VAL A 69 6.60 7.93 9.10
C VAL A 69 7.85 8.07 8.25
N ASN A 70 8.70 9.04 8.60
CA ASN A 70 9.98 9.28 7.92
C ASN A 70 9.85 9.50 6.40
N GLY A 71 8.70 10.03 5.96
CA GLY A 71 8.49 10.40 4.57
C GLY A 71 9.40 11.56 4.16
N LYS A 72 10.14 11.38 3.05
CA LYS A 72 10.99 12.41 2.45
C LYS A 72 10.90 12.34 0.94
N ALA A 73 10.77 13.47 0.30
CA ALA A 73 10.74 13.58 -1.15
C ALA A 73 11.51 14.79 -1.66
N THR A 74 11.87 14.72 -2.94
CA THR A 74 12.15 15.90 -3.77
C THR A 74 11.01 15.99 -4.78
N SER A 75 10.38 17.13 -4.88
CA SER A 75 9.30 17.43 -5.81
C SER A 75 9.66 18.54 -6.77
N SER A 76 8.99 18.54 -7.91
CA SER A 76 8.94 19.66 -8.84
C SER A 76 7.48 20.00 -9.10
N LEU A 77 7.06 21.20 -8.75
CA LEU A 77 5.73 21.73 -9.05
C LEU A 77 5.89 22.94 -9.98
N ASN A 78 5.37 22.82 -11.20
CA ASN A 78 5.50 23.84 -12.24
C ASN A 78 6.95 24.32 -12.44
N GLY A 79 7.93 23.37 -12.37
CA GLY A 79 9.36 23.62 -12.49
C GLY A 79 10.06 24.09 -11.21
N GLN A 80 9.34 24.40 -10.13
CA GLN A 80 9.93 24.75 -8.84
C GLN A 80 10.30 23.48 -8.07
N ILE A 81 11.59 23.33 -7.73
CA ILE A 81 12.12 22.18 -6.99
C ILE A 81 12.05 22.45 -5.50
N ALA A 82 11.52 21.51 -4.73
CA ALA A 82 11.45 21.59 -3.28
C ALA A 82 11.73 20.22 -2.62
N GLY A 83 12.32 20.28 -1.41
CA GLY A 83 12.35 19.16 -0.49
C GLY A 83 11.05 19.09 0.30
N GLU A 84 10.54 17.90 0.53
CA GLU A 84 9.32 17.67 1.31
C GLU A 84 9.58 16.62 2.39
N ALA A 85 8.99 16.81 3.58
CA ALA A 85 8.85 15.79 4.60
C ALA A 85 7.37 15.50 4.79
N PHE A 86 6.99 14.24 5.02
CA PHE A 86 5.58 13.92 5.18
C PHE A 86 5.34 12.75 6.14
N SER A 87 4.18 12.79 6.79
CA SER A 87 3.72 11.75 7.70
C SER A 87 2.20 11.77 7.81
N GLY A 88 1.63 10.70 8.37
CA GLY A 88 0.20 10.64 8.66
C GLY A 88 -0.32 9.21 8.77
N PRO A 89 -1.58 9.03 9.15
CA PRO A 89 -2.18 7.71 9.26
C PRO A 89 -2.43 7.07 7.89
N TYR A 90 -2.46 5.72 7.89
CA TYR A 90 -2.88 4.92 6.75
C TYR A 90 -3.77 3.75 7.17
N THR A 91 -4.56 3.26 6.22
CA THR A 91 -5.42 2.09 6.40
C THR A 91 -5.10 1.02 5.35
N VAL A 92 -5.41 -0.23 5.69
CA VAL A 92 -5.38 -1.37 4.77
C VAL A 92 -6.65 -2.19 4.97
N ASN A 93 -7.40 -2.39 3.92
CA ASN A 93 -8.57 -3.25 3.88
C ASN A 93 -8.15 -4.68 3.47
N SER A 94 -8.98 -5.67 3.78
CA SER A 94 -8.73 -7.08 3.43
C SER A 94 -8.70 -7.35 1.92
N ASP A 95 -9.30 -6.47 1.11
CA ASP A 95 -9.30 -6.49 -0.36
C ASP A 95 -8.08 -5.80 -0.99
N CYS A 96 -7.05 -5.49 -0.19
CA CYS A 96 -5.81 -4.83 -0.60
C CYS A 96 -5.98 -3.36 -1.05
N THR A 97 -7.11 -2.73 -0.74
CA THR A 97 -7.27 -1.28 -0.85
C THR A 97 -6.93 -0.58 0.46
N GLY A 98 -6.86 0.75 0.44
CA GLY A 98 -6.64 1.55 1.65
C GLY A 98 -6.60 3.04 1.38
N THR A 99 -6.17 3.81 2.37
CA THR A 99 -6.06 5.26 2.28
C THR A 99 -4.81 5.78 2.98
N PHE A 100 -4.24 6.90 2.48
CA PHE A 100 -3.36 7.78 3.24
C PHE A 100 -4.10 9.08 3.58
N ALA A 101 -3.80 9.64 4.76
CA ALA A 101 -4.11 11.02 5.12
C ALA A 101 -2.82 11.69 5.59
N LEU A 102 -2.21 12.50 4.73
CA LEU A 102 -0.85 12.99 4.89
C LEU A 102 -0.83 14.48 5.24
N ASN A 103 0.09 14.86 6.12
CA ASN A 103 0.58 16.21 6.29
C ASN A 103 1.94 16.31 5.61
N VAL A 104 2.12 17.29 4.75
CA VAL A 104 3.36 17.54 3.99
C VAL A 104 3.96 18.86 4.43
N PHE A 105 5.25 18.84 4.76
CA PHE A 105 5.99 19.93 5.35
C PHE A 105 7.19 20.31 4.48
N ASP A 106 7.60 21.56 4.56
CA ASP A 106 8.89 22.01 4.03
C ASP A 106 10.07 21.51 4.90
N PRO A 107 11.33 21.67 4.46
CA PRO A 107 12.50 21.31 5.26
C PRO A 107 12.64 22.07 6.58
N SER A 108 11.95 23.20 6.74
CA SER A 108 11.92 24.01 7.97
C SER A 108 10.82 23.58 8.95
N GLY A 109 9.97 22.61 8.54
CA GLY A 109 8.87 22.09 9.36
C GLY A 109 7.55 22.84 9.22
N ASN A 110 7.42 23.79 8.28
CA ASN A 110 6.15 24.46 8.04
C ASN A 110 5.24 23.56 7.19
N LEU A 111 3.95 23.48 7.56
CA LEU A 111 2.96 22.75 6.79
C LEU A 111 2.79 23.40 5.41
N LEU A 112 3.02 22.62 4.35
CA LEU A 112 2.80 23.04 2.96
C LEU A 112 1.38 22.76 2.51
N PHE A 113 0.90 21.53 2.76
CA PHE A 113 -0.45 21.08 2.41
C PHE A 113 -0.79 19.78 3.14
N THR A 114 -2.08 19.45 3.14
CA THR A 114 -2.59 18.13 3.51
C THR A 114 -3.06 17.40 2.26
N ALA A 115 -2.95 16.07 2.25
CA ALA A 115 -3.40 15.26 1.12
C ALA A 115 -4.13 13.99 1.59
N LYS A 116 -5.14 13.57 0.83
CA LYS A 116 -5.75 12.24 0.96
C LYS A 116 -5.51 11.48 -0.33
N LEU A 117 -5.20 10.19 -0.19
CA LEU A 117 -4.94 9.29 -1.31
C LEU A 117 -5.72 8.00 -1.12
N ASN A 118 -6.19 7.44 -2.23
CA ASN A 118 -6.65 6.05 -2.28
C ASN A 118 -5.50 5.16 -2.75
N LEU A 119 -5.44 3.96 -2.20
CA LEU A 119 -4.35 3.01 -2.32
C LEU A 119 -4.84 1.67 -2.84
N ALA A 120 -3.98 0.98 -3.59
CA ALA A 120 -4.16 -0.42 -3.95
C ALA A 120 -2.80 -1.13 -3.93
N TRP A 121 -2.70 -2.23 -3.16
CA TRP A 121 -1.51 -3.08 -3.12
C TRP A 121 -1.64 -4.25 -4.08
N ASP A 122 -0.50 -4.78 -4.54
CA ASP A 122 -0.42 -6.10 -5.16
C ASP A 122 -0.66 -7.20 -4.12
N ASP A 123 -0.91 -8.43 -4.58
CA ASP A 123 -1.22 -9.59 -3.73
C ASP A 123 -0.10 -9.92 -2.71
N ASN A 124 1.13 -9.53 -3.02
CA ASN A 124 2.29 -9.72 -2.17
C ASN A 124 2.54 -8.55 -1.22
N MET A 125 1.79 -7.45 -1.36
CA MET A 125 1.97 -6.18 -0.64
C MET A 125 3.39 -5.59 -0.75
N ARG A 126 4.01 -5.77 -1.91
CA ARG A 126 5.34 -5.26 -2.23
C ARG A 126 5.30 -4.04 -3.14
N GLU A 127 4.24 -3.90 -3.92
CA GLU A 127 3.96 -2.77 -4.78
C GLU A 127 2.66 -2.11 -4.34
N LEU A 128 2.66 -0.79 -4.27
CA LEU A 128 1.54 0.06 -3.90
C LEU A 128 1.32 1.06 -5.02
N ARG A 129 0.09 1.14 -5.52
CA ARG A 129 -0.36 2.18 -6.42
C ARG A 129 -1.28 3.14 -5.69
N PHE A 130 -1.22 4.41 -6.04
CA PHE A 130 -2.03 5.42 -5.39
C PHE A 130 -2.47 6.53 -6.33
N ILE A 131 -3.58 7.16 -5.94
CA ILE A 131 -4.10 8.37 -6.58
C ILE A 131 -4.44 9.39 -5.50
N PHE A 132 -4.10 10.65 -5.73
CA PHE A 132 -4.52 11.75 -4.87
C PHE A 132 -6.02 12.00 -5.07
N THR A 133 -6.77 12.03 -3.98
CA THR A 133 -8.22 12.29 -3.99
C THR A 133 -8.55 13.68 -3.47
N SER A 134 -7.69 14.28 -2.64
CA SER A 134 -7.80 15.68 -2.24
C SER A 134 -6.45 16.25 -1.83
N VAL A 135 -6.28 17.55 -2.03
CA VAL A 135 -5.18 18.37 -1.50
C VAL A 135 -5.78 19.65 -0.95
N ALA A 136 -5.31 20.12 0.21
CA ALA A 136 -5.72 21.39 0.77
C ALA A 136 -4.52 22.15 1.34
N LEU A 137 -4.46 23.47 1.10
CA LEU A 137 -3.47 24.37 1.69
C LEU A 137 -3.68 24.52 3.20
N PRO A 138 -2.73 25.08 3.96
CA PRO A 138 -2.86 25.25 5.41
C PRO A 138 -4.07 26.08 5.86
N ASP A 139 -4.54 26.98 5.02
CA ASP A 139 -5.73 27.80 5.26
C ASP A 139 -7.05 27.06 4.92
N GLY A 140 -6.96 25.80 4.48
CA GLY A 140 -8.11 24.99 4.07
C GLY A 140 -8.52 25.16 2.61
N THR A 141 -7.86 26.01 1.83
CA THR A 141 -8.14 26.21 0.40
C THR A 141 -7.94 24.88 -0.35
N PRO A 142 -8.96 24.31 -1.00
CA PRO A 142 -8.82 23.07 -1.74
C PRO A 142 -8.08 23.29 -3.06
N LEU A 143 -7.22 22.34 -3.41
CA LEU A 143 -6.60 22.22 -4.73
C LEU A 143 -7.18 21.01 -5.45
N THR A 144 -7.13 21.02 -6.77
CA THR A 144 -7.67 19.92 -7.62
C THR A 144 -6.50 19.10 -8.18
N PRO A 145 -6.08 18.00 -7.51
CA PRO A 145 -5.01 17.14 -8.00
C PRO A 145 -5.52 16.17 -9.07
N VAL A 146 -4.75 15.97 -10.12
CA VAL A 146 -4.84 14.85 -11.05
C VAL A 146 -3.47 14.19 -11.03
N ILE A 147 -3.18 13.47 -9.95
CA ILE A 147 -1.85 12.91 -9.63
C ILE A 147 -2.01 11.45 -9.25
N ASN A 148 -1.17 10.61 -9.81
CA ASN A 148 -1.04 9.21 -9.42
C ASN A 148 0.43 8.85 -9.24
N GLY A 149 0.67 7.71 -8.62
CA GLY A 149 2.02 7.22 -8.43
C GLY A 149 2.03 5.76 -8.01
N ASP A 150 3.23 5.26 -7.86
CA ASP A 150 3.53 3.93 -7.35
C ASP A 150 4.63 3.99 -6.31
N ALA A 151 4.64 2.99 -5.45
CA ALA A 151 5.69 2.78 -4.47
C ALA A 151 6.04 1.30 -4.40
N ARG A 152 7.33 1.00 -4.24
CA ARG A 152 7.82 -0.35 -4.10
C ARG A 152 8.52 -0.53 -2.77
N LYS A 153 8.20 -1.63 -2.07
CA LYS A 153 8.84 -2.00 -0.81
C LYS A 153 10.30 -2.32 -1.08
N LEU A 154 11.19 -1.65 -0.34
CA LEU A 154 12.61 -1.91 -0.36
C LEU A 154 12.88 -3.20 0.43
N VAL A 155 13.58 -4.13 -0.18
CA VAL A 155 14.02 -5.37 0.48
C VAL A 155 15.28 -5.02 1.29
N PRO A 156 15.39 -5.44 2.56
CA PRO A 156 16.62 -5.30 3.32
C PRO A 156 17.74 -6.12 2.71
#